data_e2d6d06a174b802a810313c4ec3f7f2c
#
_entry.id   e2d6d06a174b802a810313c4ec3f7f2c
#
_cell.length_a   1.000
_cell.length_b   1.000
_cell.length_c   1.000
_cell.angle_alpha   90.00
_cell.angle_beta   90.00
_cell.angle_gamma   90.00
#
_symmetry.space_group_name_H-M   'P 1'
#
loop_
_entity.id
_entity.type
_entity.pdbx_description
1 polymer ?
#
loop_
_entity_poly.entity_id
_entity_poly.type
_entity_poly.pdbx_seq_one_letter_code
_entity_poly.pdbx_strand_id
1 'polypeptide(L)'
;MTALHAEGSWLIGTLFNDLLKDVPVVGVGGMTMGADPLVSATTAISHELGRPLNGLLVRKEAKDHGTGQFVEGLGNFKPGDKVAMLEDVVTTGGSLLKACDRVRAA
;
A
#
# COMPACT_ATOMS: atom_id res chain seq x y z
N MET A 1 -4.11 9.26 -16.28
CA MET A 1 -3.25 8.79 -15.17
C MET A 1 -2.69 7.42 -15.49
N THR A 2 -1.37 7.27 -15.42
CA THR A 2 -0.68 6.03 -15.80
C THR A 2 -1.14 4.82 -14.98
N ALA A 3 -1.35 4.99 -13.68
CA ALA A 3 -1.74 3.88 -12.80
C ALA A 3 -3.15 3.33 -13.07
N LEU A 4 -4.00 4.08 -13.78
CA LEU A 4 -5.33 3.62 -14.15
C LEU A 4 -5.41 3.11 -15.59
N HIS A 5 -4.36 3.25 -16.36
CA HIS A 5 -4.24 2.69 -17.70
C HIS A 5 -3.85 1.22 -17.56
N ALA A 6 -4.45 0.33 -18.34
CA ALA A 6 -4.23 -1.11 -18.18
C ALA A 6 -2.75 -1.50 -18.26
N GLU A 7 -2.06 -1.05 -19.30
CA GLU A 7 -0.63 -1.33 -19.46
C GLU A 7 0.19 -0.61 -18.39
N GLY A 8 -0.13 0.64 -18.09
CA GLY A 8 0.55 1.42 -17.06
C GLY A 8 0.40 0.80 -15.69
N SER A 9 -0.79 0.30 -15.36
CA SER A 9 -1.03 -0.39 -14.09
C SER A 9 -0.21 -1.67 -14.00
N TRP A 10 -0.15 -2.45 -15.07
CA TRP A 10 0.65 -3.66 -15.12
C TRP A 10 2.14 -3.37 -14.94
N LEU A 11 2.64 -2.33 -15.62
CA LEU A 11 4.04 -1.91 -15.51
C LEU A 11 4.38 -1.45 -14.10
N ILE A 12 3.52 -0.66 -13.47
CA ILE A 12 3.72 -0.18 -12.11
C ILE A 12 3.75 -1.34 -11.12
N GLY A 13 2.78 -2.25 -11.21
CA GLY A 13 2.72 -3.41 -10.33
C GLY A 13 3.95 -4.29 -10.48
N THR A 14 4.39 -4.51 -11.72
CA THR A 14 5.58 -5.29 -12.02
C THR A 14 6.84 -4.62 -11.48
N LEU A 15 6.97 -3.32 -11.66
CA LEU A 15 8.11 -2.55 -11.17
C LEU A 15 8.22 -2.61 -9.65
N PHE A 16 7.12 -2.35 -8.93
CA PHE A 16 7.14 -2.40 -7.47
C PHE A 16 7.46 -3.81 -6.96
N ASN A 17 6.93 -4.85 -7.59
CA ASN A 17 7.27 -6.22 -7.22
C ASN A 17 8.75 -6.51 -7.44
N ASP A 18 9.33 -6.01 -8.53
CA ASP A 18 10.75 -6.17 -8.79
C ASP A 18 11.60 -5.45 -7.74
N LEU A 19 11.22 -4.22 -7.38
CA LEU A 19 11.91 -3.45 -6.36
C LEU A 19 11.84 -4.10 -4.97
N LEU A 20 10.77 -4.83 -4.69
CA LEU A 20 10.54 -5.43 -3.37
C LEU A 20 10.95 -6.91 -3.27
N LYS A 21 11.44 -7.51 -4.36
CA LYS A 21 11.72 -8.95 -4.39
C LYS A 21 12.71 -9.42 -3.33
N ASP A 22 13.65 -8.57 -2.94
CA ASP A 22 14.65 -8.89 -1.92
C ASP A 22 14.41 -8.17 -0.59
N VAL A 23 13.26 -7.52 -0.46
CA VAL A 23 12.90 -6.78 0.76
C VAL A 23 11.99 -7.66 1.61
N PRO A 24 12.30 -7.83 2.92
CA PRO A 24 11.54 -8.75 3.78
C PRO A 24 10.21 -8.15 4.25
N VAL A 25 9.32 -7.85 3.32
CA VAL A 25 7.98 -7.35 3.63
C VAL A 25 6.93 -8.36 3.19
N VAL A 26 5.79 -8.37 3.87
CA VAL A 26 4.67 -9.26 3.56
C VAL A 26 3.50 -8.52 2.94
N GLY A 27 3.61 -7.23 2.77
CA GLY A 27 2.55 -6.43 2.18
C GLY A 27 3.01 -5.06 1.74
N VAL A 28 2.10 -4.36 1.10
CA VAL A 28 2.30 -2.98 0.62
C VAL A 28 1.13 -2.12 1.08
N GLY A 29 1.40 -0.87 1.34
CA GLY A 29 0.37 0.05 1.78
C GLY A 29 0.57 1.44 1.19
N GLY A 30 -0.39 2.28 1.38
CA GLY A 30 -0.33 3.66 0.93
C GLY A 30 -1.50 4.48 1.41
N MET A 31 -1.37 5.79 1.28
CA MET A 31 -2.41 6.73 1.67
C MET A 31 -3.48 6.82 0.59
N THR A 32 -4.74 6.56 0.96
CA THR A 32 -5.83 6.80 0.03
C THR A 32 -6.06 8.34 -0.05
N MET A 33 -6.41 8.90 -1.23
CA MET A 33 -6.75 8.18 -2.45
C MET A 33 -5.59 8.08 -3.46
N GLY A 34 -4.47 8.71 -3.27
CA GLY A 34 -3.41 8.76 -4.28
C GLY A 34 -2.74 7.41 -4.54
N ALA A 35 -2.48 6.64 -3.50
CA ALA A 35 -1.74 5.39 -3.61
C ALA A 35 -2.60 4.16 -3.91
N ASP A 36 -3.92 4.27 -3.91
CA ASP A 36 -4.83 3.13 -4.14
C ASP A 36 -4.48 2.33 -5.40
N PRO A 37 -4.31 2.96 -6.58
CA PRO A 37 -3.96 2.20 -7.78
C PRO A 37 -2.61 1.52 -7.70
N LEU A 38 -1.65 2.14 -7.02
CA LEU A 38 -0.30 1.56 -6.85
C LEU A 38 -0.37 0.31 -5.99
N VAL A 39 -1.09 0.37 -4.88
CA VAL A 39 -1.25 -0.75 -3.96
C VAL A 39 -2.00 -1.89 -4.65
N SER A 40 -3.13 -1.60 -5.31
CA SER A 40 -3.91 -2.61 -6.01
C SER A 40 -3.12 -3.30 -7.11
N ALA A 41 -2.41 -2.54 -7.94
CA ALA A 41 -1.60 -3.09 -9.02
C ALA A 41 -0.49 -3.99 -8.47
N THR A 42 0.20 -3.54 -7.43
CA THR A 42 1.29 -4.30 -6.81
C THR A 42 0.78 -5.60 -6.21
N THR A 43 -0.35 -5.55 -5.49
CA THR A 43 -0.96 -6.72 -4.88
C THR A 43 -1.38 -7.75 -5.92
N ALA A 44 -2.06 -7.32 -6.99
CA ALA A 44 -2.52 -8.21 -8.05
C ALA A 44 -1.36 -8.91 -8.76
N ILE A 45 -0.33 -8.16 -9.14
CA ILE A 45 0.84 -8.73 -9.81
C ILE A 45 1.63 -9.66 -8.88
N SER A 46 1.69 -9.37 -7.59
CA SER A 46 2.39 -10.22 -6.62
C SER A 46 1.79 -11.63 -6.57
N HIS A 47 0.49 -11.74 -6.66
CA HIS A 47 -0.18 -13.04 -6.70
C HIS A 47 0.24 -13.84 -7.93
N GLU A 48 0.26 -13.18 -9.08
CA GLU A 48 0.67 -13.80 -10.35
C GLU A 48 2.12 -14.27 -10.32
N LEU A 49 2.99 -13.52 -9.63
CA LEU A 49 4.41 -13.87 -9.52
C LEU A 49 4.71 -14.93 -8.45
N GLY A 50 3.72 -15.37 -7.70
CA GLY A 50 3.90 -16.40 -6.68
C GLY A 50 4.54 -15.92 -5.38
N ARG A 51 4.63 -14.60 -5.17
CA ARG A 51 5.13 -14.00 -3.94
C ARG A 51 4.08 -13.01 -3.42
N PRO A 52 2.99 -13.48 -2.81
CA PRO A 52 1.86 -12.64 -2.48
C PRO A 52 2.22 -11.53 -1.49
N LEU A 53 1.81 -10.31 -1.85
CA LEU A 53 1.90 -9.13 -1.02
C LEU A 53 0.49 -8.59 -0.82
N ASN A 54 -0.01 -8.65 0.39
CA ASN A 54 -1.34 -8.12 0.70
C ASN A 54 -1.30 -6.60 0.79
N GLY A 55 -2.42 -5.96 0.58
CA GLY A 55 -2.51 -4.51 0.53
C GLY A 55 -3.15 -3.88 1.76
N LEU A 56 -2.66 -2.70 2.11
CA LEU A 56 -3.25 -1.84 3.13
C LEU A 56 -3.52 -0.47 2.53
N LEU A 57 -4.62 0.15 2.91
CA LEU A 57 -4.91 1.53 2.54
C LEU A 57 -5.09 2.35 3.80
N VAL A 58 -4.40 3.46 3.89
CA VAL A 58 -4.48 4.37 5.03
C VAL A 58 -5.39 5.54 4.69
N ARG A 59 -6.41 5.76 5.49
CA ARG A 59 -7.38 6.83 5.28
C ARG A 59 -6.89 8.11 5.94
N LYS A 60 -7.24 9.25 5.35
CA LYS A 60 -6.94 10.55 5.95
C LYS A 60 -7.76 10.78 7.21
N GLU A 61 -8.99 10.24 7.23
CA GLU A 61 -9.91 10.36 8.35
C GLU A 61 -10.38 8.97 8.77
N ALA A 62 -10.79 8.83 10.02
CA ALA A 62 -11.31 7.57 10.52
C ALA A 62 -12.55 7.13 9.72
N LYS A 63 -12.65 5.83 9.46
CA LYS A 63 -13.75 5.24 8.67
C LYS A 63 -15.11 5.48 9.33
N ASP A 64 -15.19 5.26 10.63
CA ASP A 64 -16.42 5.37 11.39
C ASP A 64 -16.26 6.39 12.52
N HIS A 65 -17.32 7.10 12.81
CA HIS A 65 -17.33 8.04 13.91
C HIS A 65 -17.09 7.31 15.24
N GLY A 66 -16.01 7.64 15.89
CA GLY A 66 -15.70 7.11 17.22
C GLY A 66 -14.90 5.81 17.24
N THR A 67 -14.65 5.16 16.11
CA THR A 67 -13.84 3.92 16.08
C THR A 67 -12.34 4.18 15.94
N GLY A 68 -11.95 5.32 15.37
CA GLY A 68 -10.55 5.65 15.16
C GLY A 68 -9.83 4.79 14.14
N GLN A 69 -10.57 4.07 13.31
CA GLN A 69 -9.96 3.22 12.29
C GLN A 69 -9.50 4.01 11.07
N PHE A 70 -8.18 4.01 10.85
CA PHE A 70 -7.56 4.70 9.73
C PHE A 70 -7.01 3.76 8.66
N VAL A 71 -6.98 2.45 8.92
CA VAL A 71 -6.33 1.49 8.02
C VAL A 71 -7.32 0.44 7.54
N GLU A 72 -7.40 0.28 6.20
CA GLU A 72 -8.18 -0.79 5.56
C GLU A 72 -7.26 -1.96 5.23
N GLY A 73 -7.78 -3.17 5.32
CA GLY A 73 -7.04 -4.38 4.94
C GLY A 73 -6.29 -5.06 6.07
N LEU A 74 -6.43 -4.60 7.32
CA LEU A 74 -5.72 -5.17 8.45
C LEU A 74 -5.98 -6.65 8.69
N GLY A 75 -7.14 -7.16 8.26
CA GLY A 75 -7.49 -8.57 8.46
C GLY A 75 -6.53 -9.55 7.81
N ASN A 76 -5.72 -9.10 6.86
CA ASN A 76 -4.74 -9.92 6.17
C ASN A 76 -3.35 -9.88 6.82
N PHE A 77 -3.22 -9.22 7.96
CA PHE A 77 -1.92 -8.99 8.60
C PHE A 77 -1.95 -9.39 10.07
N LYS A 78 -0.76 -9.64 10.60
CA LYS A 78 -0.54 -9.94 12.02
C LYS A 78 0.34 -8.86 12.64
N PRO A 79 0.23 -8.61 13.96
CA PRO A 79 1.16 -7.69 14.62
C PRO A 79 2.61 -8.09 14.35
N GLY A 80 3.42 -7.11 14.02
CA GLY A 80 4.83 -7.34 13.68
C GLY A 80 5.13 -7.55 12.21
N ASP A 81 4.10 -7.73 11.37
CA ASP A 81 4.31 -7.84 9.92
C ASP A 81 4.92 -6.56 9.36
N LYS A 82 5.86 -6.72 8.45
CA LYS A 82 6.52 -5.59 7.79
C LYS A 82 5.84 -5.27 6.48
N VAL A 83 5.59 -3.99 6.24
CA VAL A 83 4.87 -3.49 5.07
C VAL A 83 5.66 -2.37 4.41
N ALA A 84 5.76 -2.40 3.09
CA ALA A 84 6.36 -1.32 2.32
C ALA A 84 5.28 -0.28 1.98
N MET A 85 5.56 0.99 2.23
CA MET A 85 4.62 2.07 1.92
C MET A 85 4.94 2.68 0.56
N LEU A 86 3.90 2.85 -0.25
CA LEU A 86 4.00 3.38 -1.62
C LEU A 86 3.39 4.77 -1.70
N GLU A 87 3.98 5.62 -2.52
CA GLU A 87 3.52 7.00 -2.73
C GLU A 87 3.64 7.35 -4.21
N ASP A 88 2.62 7.99 -4.78
CA ASP A 88 2.64 8.40 -6.19
C ASP A 88 3.33 9.76 -6.38
N VAL A 89 3.18 10.67 -5.44
CA VAL A 89 3.82 11.99 -5.46
C VAL A 89 4.35 12.31 -4.07
N VAL A 90 5.64 12.59 -3.99
CA VAL A 90 6.28 13.00 -2.73
C VAL A 90 6.76 14.44 -2.87
N THR A 91 6.08 15.37 -2.22
CA THR A 91 6.50 16.78 -2.19
C THR A 91 7.32 17.08 -0.95
N THR A 92 6.73 16.83 0.23
CA THR A 92 7.41 17.03 1.51
C THR A 92 7.60 15.74 2.29
N GLY A 93 6.97 14.66 1.85
CA GLY A 93 6.97 13.39 2.58
C GLY A 93 6.00 13.35 3.76
N GLY A 94 5.27 14.44 4.04
CA GLY A 94 4.38 14.50 5.20
C GLY A 94 3.25 13.48 5.16
N SER A 95 2.61 13.30 4.02
CA SER A 95 1.52 12.32 3.86
C SER A 95 2.03 10.89 4.04
N LEU A 96 3.19 10.58 3.47
CA LEU A 96 3.79 9.26 3.59
C LEU A 96 4.18 8.95 5.04
N LEU A 97 4.80 9.89 5.74
CA LEU A 97 5.18 9.72 7.13
C LEU A 97 3.95 9.52 8.02
N LYS A 98 2.89 10.28 7.77
CA LYS A 98 1.63 10.13 8.50
C LYS A 98 1.02 8.75 8.29
N ALA A 99 1.05 8.25 7.06
CA ALA A 99 0.56 6.91 6.74
C ALA A 99 1.38 5.84 7.47
N CYS A 100 2.70 5.96 7.50
CA CYS A 100 3.57 5.04 8.22
C CYS A 100 3.24 5.00 9.70
N ASP A 101 3.04 6.17 10.31
CA ASP A 101 2.69 6.25 11.74
C ASP A 101 1.38 5.55 12.03
N ARG A 102 0.38 5.71 11.17
CA ARG A 102 -0.93 5.07 11.35
C ARG A 102 -0.85 3.55 11.21
N VAL A 103 -0.03 3.06 10.29
CA VAL A 103 0.18 1.62 10.13
C VAL A 103 0.89 1.04 11.35
N ARG A 104 1.89 1.73 11.88
CA ARG A 104 2.59 1.28 13.09
C ARG A 104 1.68 1.26 14.31
N ALA A 105 0.73 2.19 14.38
CA ALA A 105 -0.22 2.27 15.48
C ALA A 105 -1.34 1.22 15.39
N ALA A 106 -1.54 0.67 14.22
CA ALA A 106 -2.59 -0.34 13.99
C ALA A 106 -2.07 -1.81 14.15
#